data_d54fc7d0e6a115c32e47f39756e0fa5c
#
_entry.id   d54fc7d0e6a115c32e47f39756e0fa5c
#
_cell.length_a   1.000
_cell.length_b   1.000
_cell.length_c   1.000
_cell.angle_alpha   90.00
_cell.angle_beta   90.00
_cell.angle_gamma   90.00
#
_symmetry.space_group_name_H-M   'P 1'
#
loop_
_entity.id
_entity.type
_entity.pdbx_description
1 polymer ?
#
loop_
_entity_poly.entity_id
_entity_poly.type
_entity_poly.pdbx_seq_one_letter_code
_entity_poly.pdbx_strand_id
1 'polypeptide(L)'
;MRTLLKGADILLRKENGYETLHGACLGVDGAKIGYIGTEKPEKAYDLEKNMSGKLLAPGLINCHSHIAMTLMRGIGSGLPLQDWLFKAIFPIEDRLVREDIAAASRFALLEMIAGGTTSFSDMYFFPEETVWAVEEAGIKANLNRCVQCFDENQTVEQNTQIPESLALFEKYHGAAGGRIRIDFSIHAEYTCKSHIVKAYSDLCREKGGRMHIH
;
A
#
# COMPACT_ATOMS: atom_id res chain seq x y z
N MET A 1 -13.54 -13.14 -17.87
CA MET A 1 -14.90 -12.61 -17.66
C MET A 1 -14.88 -11.12 -18.01
N ARG A 2 -15.84 -10.70 -18.84
CA ARG A 2 -16.03 -9.29 -19.21
C ARG A 2 -17.28 -8.77 -18.51
N THR A 3 -17.18 -7.60 -17.91
CA THR A 3 -18.30 -6.97 -17.20
C THR A 3 -18.58 -5.60 -17.80
N LEU A 4 -19.85 -5.29 -18.08
CA LEU A 4 -20.30 -3.97 -18.48
C LEU A 4 -21.10 -3.32 -17.36
N LEU A 5 -20.65 -2.17 -16.91
CA LEU A 5 -21.36 -1.30 -15.97
C LEU A 5 -22.06 -0.22 -16.77
N LYS A 6 -23.41 -0.12 -16.67
CA LYS A 6 -24.23 0.74 -17.53
C LYS A 6 -24.94 1.84 -16.76
N GLY A 7 -25.05 3.01 -17.36
CA GLY A 7 -25.87 4.11 -16.85
C GLY A 7 -25.28 4.84 -15.65
N ALA A 8 -23.98 4.69 -15.39
CA ALA A 8 -23.30 5.40 -14.34
C ALA A 8 -22.85 6.79 -14.76
N ASP A 9 -22.70 7.69 -13.80
CA ASP A 9 -21.83 8.85 -13.98
C ASP A 9 -20.39 8.42 -13.77
N ILE A 10 -19.48 8.73 -14.72
CA ILE A 10 -18.09 8.28 -14.67
C ILE A 10 -17.18 9.49 -14.55
N LEU A 11 -16.40 9.55 -13.46
CA LEU A 11 -15.39 10.58 -13.24
C LEU A 11 -14.11 10.22 -13.99
N LEU A 12 -13.74 11.03 -14.96
CA LEU A 12 -12.52 10.88 -15.75
C LEU A 12 -11.50 11.95 -15.40
N ARG A 13 -10.24 11.55 -15.25
CA ARG A 13 -9.14 12.49 -15.17
C ARG A 13 -8.79 12.99 -16.57
N LYS A 14 -8.65 14.30 -16.71
CA LYS A 14 -8.13 15.00 -17.89
C LYS A 14 -6.81 15.66 -17.54
N GLU A 15 -6.14 16.22 -18.55
CA GLU A 15 -4.87 16.92 -18.38
C GLU A 15 -4.97 18.04 -17.34
N ASN A 16 -6.05 18.84 -17.40
CA ASN A 16 -6.27 20.01 -16.55
C ASN A 16 -7.48 19.85 -15.60
N GLY A 17 -7.69 18.66 -15.03
CA GLY A 17 -8.77 18.46 -14.05
C GLY A 17 -9.55 17.17 -14.24
N TYR A 18 -10.86 17.26 -14.06
CA TYR A 18 -11.76 16.13 -14.17
C TYR A 18 -12.96 16.46 -15.05
N GLU A 19 -13.49 15.46 -15.69
CA GLU A 19 -14.74 15.49 -16.46
C GLU A 19 -15.66 14.38 -15.97
N THR A 20 -16.96 14.63 -15.95
CA THR A 20 -17.95 13.59 -15.65
C THR A 20 -18.71 13.24 -16.92
N LEU A 21 -18.67 11.98 -17.33
CA LEU A 21 -19.55 11.43 -18.34
C LEU A 21 -20.82 10.94 -17.68
N HIS A 22 -21.98 11.53 -18.04
CA HIS A 22 -23.27 11.16 -17.46
C HIS A 22 -23.92 10.01 -18.19
N GLY A 23 -24.56 9.10 -17.43
CA GLY A 23 -25.30 7.95 -17.97
C GLY A 23 -24.45 6.99 -18.80
N ALA A 24 -23.17 6.94 -18.56
CA ALA A 24 -22.16 6.28 -19.38
C ALA A 24 -22.03 4.77 -19.07
N CYS A 25 -21.29 4.09 -19.93
CA CYS A 25 -20.92 2.69 -19.81
C CYS A 25 -19.42 2.55 -19.55
N LEU A 26 -19.06 1.64 -18.65
CA LEU A 26 -17.69 1.21 -18.42
C LEU A 26 -17.58 -0.30 -18.62
N GLY A 27 -16.76 -0.70 -19.58
CA GLY A 27 -16.48 -2.11 -19.88
C GLY A 27 -15.15 -2.57 -19.27
N VAL A 28 -15.21 -3.64 -18.46
CA VAL A 28 -14.03 -4.26 -17.85
C VAL A 28 -13.76 -5.60 -18.55
N ASP A 29 -12.52 -5.82 -18.94
CA ASP A 29 -12.04 -7.07 -19.54
C ASP A 29 -10.93 -7.64 -18.66
N GLY A 30 -11.26 -8.64 -17.85
CA GLY A 30 -10.37 -9.15 -16.82
C GLY A 30 -9.99 -8.05 -15.80
N ALA A 31 -8.72 -7.66 -15.78
CA ALA A 31 -8.19 -6.63 -14.88
C ALA A 31 -8.04 -5.24 -15.54
N LYS A 32 -8.57 -5.05 -16.74
CA LYS A 32 -8.40 -3.81 -17.51
C LYS A 32 -9.72 -3.17 -17.87
N ILE A 33 -9.75 -1.84 -17.88
CA ILE A 33 -10.84 -1.08 -18.49
C ILE A 33 -10.62 -1.15 -20.00
N GLY A 34 -11.57 -1.77 -20.71
CA GLY A 34 -11.53 -1.93 -22.17
C GLY A 34 -12.44 -0.96 -22.92
N TYR A 35 -13.37 -0.30 -22.20
CA TYR A 35 -14.30 0.65 -22.80
C TYR A 35 -14.76 1.71 -21.78
N ILE A 36 -14.87 2.95 -22.21
CA ILE A 36 -15.59 4.02 -21.50
C ILE A 36 -16.28 4.88 -22.57
N GLY A 37 -17.58 5.10 -22.46
CA GLY A 37 -18.33 5.95 -23.36
C GLY A 37 -19.82 6.03 -23.01
N THR A 38 -20.52 6.95 -23.65
CA THR A 38 -21.97 7.17 -23.42
C THR A 38 -22.86 6.14 -24.16
N GLU A 39 -22.33 5.53 -25.21
CA GLU A 39 -23.06 4.51 -25.98
C GLU A 39 -22.76 3.10 -25.45
N LYS A 40 -23.69 2.18 -25.66
CA LYS A 40 -23.44 0.77 -25.37
C LYS A 40 -22.44 0.22 -26.39
N PRO A 41 -21.30 -0.39 -25.97
CA PRO A 41 -20.38 -0.99 -26.92
C PRO A 41 -21.00 -2.18 -27.65
N GLU A 42 -20.61 -2.39 -28.91
CA GLU A 42 -21.09 -3.52 -29.73
C GLU A 42 -20.58 -4.89 -29.21
N LYS A 43 -19.43 -4.86 -28.52
CA LYS A 43 -18.79 -6.06 -27.97
C LYS A 43 -19.68 -6.72 -26.89
N ALA A 44 -19.83 -8.04 -26.98
CA ALA A 44 -20.56 -8.82 -25.97
C ALA A 44 -19.82 -8.88 -24.62
N TYR A 45 -20.58 -8.83 -23.55
CA TYR A 45 -20.12 -8.94 -22.16
C TYR A 45 -20.78 -10.14 -21.48
N ASP A 46 -20.05 -10.80 -20.59
CA ASP A 46 -20.55 -11.98 -19.86
C ASP A 46 -21.49 -11.56 -18.72
N LEU A 47 -21.34 -10.34 -18.20
CA LEU A 47 -22.14 -9.77 -17.14
C LEU A 47 -22.43 -8.30 -17.44
N GLU A 48 -23.70 -7.90 -17.33
CA GLU A 48 -24.10 -6.50 -17.39
C GLU A 48 -24.74 -6.08 -16.06
N LYS A 49 -24.32 -4.93 -15.52
CA LYS A 49 -24.87 -4.35 -14.28
C LYS A 49 -25.40 -2.95 -14.54
N ASN A 50 -26.61 -2.70 -14.06
CA ASN A 50 -27.16 -1.34 -14.03
C ASN A 50 -26.55 -0.56 -12.87
N MET A 51 -25.94 0.57 -13.17
CA MET A 51 -25.28 1.46 -12.22
C MET A 51 -25.91 2.86 -12.22
N SER A 52 -27.16 2.98 -12.70
CA SER A 52 -27.88 4.26 -12.72
C SER A 52 -27.95 4.88 -11.32
N GLY A 53 -27.69 6.18 -11.23
CA GLY A 53 -27.64 6.93 -9.97
C GLY A 53 -26.37 6.69 -9.15
N LYS A 54 -25.34 6.04 -9.72
CA LYS A 54 -24.04 5.82 -9.07
C LYS A 54 -22.94 6.57 -9.81
N LEU A 55 -21.97 7.08 -9.04
CA LEU A 55 -20.73 7.61 -9.56
C LEU A 55 -19.66 6.52 -9.55
N LEU A 56 -19.05 6.29 -10.70
CA LEU A 56 -17.83 5.48 -10.83
C LEU A 56 -16.62 6.42 -10.87
N ALA A 57 -15.71 6.23 -9.96
CA ALA A 57 -14.48 7.00 -9.85
C ALA A 57 -13.28 6.06 -9.72
N PRO A 58 -12.06 6.53 -10.02
CA PRO A 58 -10.85 5.80 -9.63
C PRO A 58 -10.85 5.51 -8.13
N GLY A 59 -10.37 4.32 -7.75
CA GLY A 59 -10.24 3.97 -6.34
C GLY A 59 -9.26 4.89 -5.61
N LEU A 60 -9.45 5.04 -4.32
CA LEU A 60 -8.56 5.83 -3.47
C LEU A 60 -7.18 5.18 -3.36
N ILE A 61 -6.16 6.01 -3.21
CA ILE A 61 -4.78 5.60 -2.99
C ILE A 61 -4.35 6.13 -1.62
N ASN A 62 -4.03 5.23 -0.70
CA ASN A 62 -3.46 5.58 0.59
C ASN A 62 -1.93 5.59 0.47
N CYS A 63 -1.33 6.77 0.45
CA CYS A 63 0.12 6.93 0.24
C CYS A 63 0.95 6.81 1.52
N HIS A 64 0.32 6.70 2.70
CA HIS A 64 1.01 6.59 3.98
C HIS A 64 0.19 5.74 4.94
N SER A 65 0.73 4.59 5.31
CA SER A 65 0.11 3.71 6.31
C SER A 65 1.13 2.86 7.07
N HIS A 66 0.68 2.40 8.22
CA HIS A 66 1.25 1.35 9.05
C HIS A 66 0.09 0.43 9.40
N ILE A 67 -0.34 -0.40 8.44
CA ILE A 67 -1.66 -1.04 8.49
C ILE A 67 -1.85 -1.95 9.70
N ALA A 68 -0.80 -2.59 10.17
CA ALA A 68 -0.87 -3.44 11.35
C ALA A 68 -1.08 -2.63 12.65
N MET A 69 -0.87 -1.32 12.65
CA MET A 69 -1.18 -0.45 13.79
C MET A 69 -2.69 -0.30 14.05
N THR A 70 -3.55 -0.89 13.24
CA THR A 70 -5.00 -1.00 13.55
C THR A 70 -5.26 -1.65 14.91
N LEU A 71 -4.38 -2.55 15.38
CA LEU A 71 -4.43 -3.11 16.74
C LEU A 71 -4.25 -2.08 17.84
N MET A 72 -3.57 -0.98 17.54
CA MET A 72 -3.21 0.06 18.50
C MET A 72 -4.05 1.33 18.35
N ARG A 73 -5.17 1.25 17.63
CA ARG A 73 -6.05 2.39 17.37
C ARG A 73 -6.51 3.02 18.68
N GLY A 74 -6.28 4.33 18.83
CA GLY A 74 -6.65 5.12 20.00
C GLY A 74 -5.68 5.03 21.18
N ILE A 75 -4.67 4.16 21.13
CA ILE A 75 -3.67 4.06 22.20
C ILE A 75 -2.80 5.33 22.22
N GLY A 76 -2.66 5.91 23.40
CA GLY A 76 -1.85 7.11 23.61
C GLY A 76 -2.42 8.38 22.98
N SER A 77 -3.71 8.41 22.62
CA SER A 77 -4.37 9.60 22.05
C SER A 77 -4.16 10.84 22.96
N GLY A 78 -3.74 11.94 22.32
CA GLY A 78 -3.49 13.20 23.02
C GLY A 78 -2.07 13.36 23.58
N LEU A 79 -1.22 12.35 23.49
CA LEU A 79 0.20 12.48 23.86
C LEU A 79 0.99 13.23 22.79
N PRO A 80 2.00 14.02 23.16
CA PRO A 80 3.00 14.51 22.23
C PRO A 80 3.71 13.35 21.54
N LEU A 81 4.21 13.57 20.29
CA LEU A 81 4.79 12.52 19.43
C LEU A 81 5.83 11.65 20.16
N GLN A 82 6.77 12.26 20.86
CA GLN A 82 7.83 11.52 21.57
C GLN A 82 7.24 10.62 22.67
N ASP A 83 6.34 11.15 23.47
CA ASP A 83 5.68 10.39 24.54
C ASP A 83 4.79 9.28 23.95
N TRP A 84 4.10 9.57 22.85
CA TRP A 84 3.29 8.60 22.14
C TRP A 84 4.14 7.44 21.63
N LEU A 85 5.27 7.72 20.97
CA LEU A 85 6.18 6.68 20.46
C LEU A 85 6.79 5.87 21.61
N PHE A 86 7.50 6.52 22.53
CA PHE A 86 8.36 5.83 23.50
C PHE A 86 7.61 5.24 24.69
N LYS A 87 6.47 5.82 25.07
CA LYS A 87 5.70 5.37 26.26
C LYS A 87 4.48 4.54 25.92
N ALA A 88 3.92 4.67 24.71
CA ALA A 88 2.69 4.00 24.33
C ALA A 88 2.91 2.96 23.21
N ILE A 89 3.56 3.32 22.10
CA ILE A 89 3.60 2.48 20.90
C ILE A 89 4.76 1.48 20.94
N PHE A 90 5.99 1.90 21.06
CA PHE A 90 7.16 1.01 21.03
C PHE A 90 7.08 -0.13 22.06
N PRO A 91 6.62 0.08 23.32
CA PRO A 91 6.48 -1.03 24.27
C PRO A 91 5.46 -2.10 23.85
N ILE A 92 4.52 -1.76 22.97
CA ILE A 92 3.58 -2.72 22.39
C ILE A 92 4.21 -3.39 21.17
N GLU A 93 4.81 -2.61 20.27
CA GLU A 93 5.47 -3.09 19.05
C GLU A 93 6.56 -4.13 19.37
N ASP A 94 7.31 -3.94 20.45
CA ASP A 94 8.34 -4.88 20.94
C ASP A 94 7.78 -6.27 21.31
N ARG A 95 6.47 -6.40 21.45
CA ARG A 95 5.78 -7.64 21.82
C ARG A 95 4.98 -8.26 20.67
N LEU A 96 4.84 -7.56 19.56
CA LEU A 96 4.08 -8.05 18.42
C LEU A 96 4.79 -9.26 17.79
N VAL A 97 3.99 -10.25 17.45
CA VAL A 97 4.43 -11.43 16.73
C VAL A 97 3.82 -11.46 15.32
N ARG A 98 4.28 -12.38 14.48
CA ARG A 98 3.83 -12.50 13.09
C ARG A 98 2.32 -12.66 12.97
N GLU A 99 1.72 -13.44 13.86
CA GLU A 99 0.28 -13.70 13.90
C GLU A 99 -0.55 -12.43 14.14
N ASP A 100 -0.04 -11.52 14.97
CA ASP A 100 -0.68 -10.22 15.22
C ASP A 100 -0.68 -9.37 13.94
N ILE A 101 0.47 -9.31 13.26
CA ILE A 101 0.61 -8.57 12.01
C ILE A 101 -0.30 -9.16 10.92
N ALA A 102 -0.37 -10.48 10.82
CA ALA A 102 -1.25 -11.15 9.86
C ALA A 102 -2.73 -10.82 10.09
N ALA A 103 -3.18 -10.88 11.34
CA ALA A 103 -4.56 -10.55 11.71
C ALA A 103 -4.88 -9.07 11.48
N ALA A 104 -3.99 -8.19 11.95
CA ALA A 104 -4.14 -6.74 11.81
C ALA A 104 -4.15 -6.29 10.34
N SER A 105 -3.25 -6.83 9.53
CA SER A 105 -3.19 -6.52 8.10
C SER A 105 -4.49 -6.90 7.39
N ARG A 106 -5.03 -8.10 7.65
CA ARG A 106 -6.32 -8.50 7.07
C ARG A 106 -7.46 -7.57 7.49
N PHE A 107 -7.51 -7.19 8.77
CA PHE A 107 -8.53 -6.28 9.27
C PHE A 107 -8.43 -4.89 8.61
N ALA A 108 -7.22 -4.34 8.53
CA ALA A 108 -6.99 -3.04 7.87
C ALA A 108 -7.38 -3.07 6.38
N LEU A 109 -7.08 -4.17 5.69
CA LEU A 109 -7.44 -4.32 4.27
C LEU A 109 -8.96 -4.39 4.07
N LEU A 110 -9.70 -5.02 4.98
CA LEU A 110 -11.17 -4.99 4.95
C LEU A 110 -11.71 -3.56 5.05
N GLU A 111 -11.18 -2.76 5.99
CA GLU A 111 -11.57 -1.35 6.15
C GLU A 111 -11.20 -0.53 4.90
N MET A 112 -9.99 -0.72 4.35
CA MET A 112 -9.53 -0.02 3.15
C MET A 112 -10.44 -0.32 1.95
N ILE A 113 -10.75 -1.59 1.70
CA ILE A 113 -11.61 -2.01 0.59
C ILE A 113 -13.03 -1.48 0.77
N ALA A 114 -13.58 -1.58 1.99
CA ALA A 114 -14.90 -1.04 2.30
C ALA A 114 -14.96 0.49 2.13
N GLY A 115 -13.86 1.19 2.40
CA GLY A 115 -13.70 2.64 2.19
C GLY A 115 -13.36 3.04 0.76
N GLY A 116 -13.19 2.09 -0.17
CA GLY A 116 -12.87 2.36 -1.58
C GLY A 116 -11.38 2.56 -1.88
N THR A 117 -10.48 2.22 -0.95
CA THR A 117 -9.03 2.22 -1.19
C THR A 117 -8.66 1.00 -2.03
N THR A 118 -7.98 1.22 -3.15
CA THR A 118 -7.59 0.18 -4.11
C THR A 118 -6.08 -0.02 -4.18
N SER A 119 -5.31 0.88 -3.59
CA SER A 119 -3.86 0.80 -3.51
C SER A 119 -3.37 1.53 -2.26
N PHE A 120 -2.33 1.02 -1.64
CA PHE A 120 -1.72 1.67 -0.46
C PHE A 120 -0.20 1.50 -0.44
N SER A 121 0.46 2.36 0.32
CA SER A 121 1.88 2.25 0.68
C SER A 121 1.99 2.02 2.17
N ASP A 122 2.75 0.98 2.55
CA ASP A 122 2.91 0.55 3.94
C ASP A 122 4.38 0.36 4.31
N MET A 123 4.67 0.66 5.55
CA MET A 123 5.98 0.55 6.15
C MET A 123 5.82 -0.02 7.56
N TYR A 124 6.16 -1.31 7.76
CA TYR A 124 6.00 -1.92 9.08
C TYR A 124 6.88 -3.16 9.29
N PHE A 125 6.69 -3.84 10.43
CA PHE A 125 7.38 -5.09 10.80
C PHE A 125 6.73 -6.30 10.12
N PHE A 126 7.49 -7.39 10.00
CA PHE A 126 7.04 -8.65 9.41
C PHE A 126 6.25 -8.46 8.10
N PRO A 127 6.82 -7.73 7.12
CA PRO A 127 6.09 -7.33 5.91
C PRO A 127 5.61 -8.51 5.07
N GLU A 128 6.18 -9.72 5.23
CA GLU A 128 5.72 -10.93 4.57
C GLU A 128 4.28 -11.28 4.94
N GLU A 129 3.87 -11.04 6.19
CA GLU A 129 2.49 -11.28 6.64
C GLU A 129 1.52 -10.34 5.92
N THR A 130 1.95 -9.10 5.71
CA THR A 130 1.20 -8.13 4.91
C THR A 130 1.16 -8.52 3.43
N VAL A 131 2.27 -9.04 2.87
CA VAL A 131 2.29 -9.56 1.48
C VAL A 131 1.19 -10.60 1.29
N TRP A 132 1.11 -11.60 2.16
CA TRP A 132 0.09 -12.67 2.05
C TRP A 132 -1.33 -12.14 2.21
N ALA A 133 -1.56 -11.21 3.13
CA ALA A 133 -2.85 -10.56 3.28
C ALA A 133 -3.26 -9.79 2.01
N VAL A 134 -2.31 -9.10 1.37
CA VAL A 134 -2.53 -8.36 0.11
C VAL A 134 -2.81 -9.31 -1.06
N GLU A 135 -2.12 -10.45 -1.14
CA GLU A 135 -2.39 -11.47 -2.15
C GLU A 135 -3.81 -11.99 -2.05
N GLU A 136 -4.24 -12.34 -0.84
CA GLU A 136 -5.58 -12.83 -0.50
C GLU A 136 -6.67 -11.78 -0.81
N ALA A 137 -6.47 -10.54 -0.39
CA ALA A 137 -7.43 -9.44 -0.55
C ALA A 137 -7.57 -8.94 -1.99
N GLY A 138 -6.58 -9.16 -2.85
CA GLY A 138 -6.59 -8.70 -4.24
C GLY A 138 -6.30 -7.23 -4.47
N ILE A 139 -6.00 -6.46 -3.45
CA ILE A 139 -5.64 -5.04 -3.50
C ILE A 139 -4.20 -4.84 -4.04
N LYS A 140 -3.83 -3.62 -4.40
CA LYS A 140 -2.46 -3.26 -4.76
C LYS A 140 -1.73 -2.69 -3.53
N ALA A 141 -0.46 -3.02 -3.40
CA ALA A 141 0.37 -2.49 -2.32
C ALA A 141 1.79 -2.16 -2.77
N ASN A 142 2.34 -1.13 -2.15
CA ASN A 142 3.77 -0.86 -2.09
C ASN A 142 4.22 -1.09 -0.65
N LEU A 143 4.97 -2.17 -0.43
CA LEU A 143 5.37 -2.62 0.91
C LEU A 143 6.87 -2.44 1.09
N ASN A 144 7.28 -2.25 2.32
CA ASN A 144 8.70 -2.17 2.63
C ASN A 144 9.01 -2.57 4.07
N ARG A 145 10.22 -3.08 4.26
CA ARG A 145 10.84 -3.29 5.57
C ARG A 145 11.66 -2.07 5.88
N CYS A 146 11.20 -1.26 6.82
CA CYS A 146 11.89 -0.04 7.15
C CYS A 146 13.21 -0.31 7.91
N VAL A 147 14.23 0.46 7.59
CA VAL A 147 15.53 0.43 8.25
C VAL A 147 15.60 1.57 9.26
N GLN A 148 16.04 1.23 10.45
CA GLN A 148 16.29 2.17 11.55
C GLN A 148 17.72 1.98 12.07
N CYS A 149 18.31 3.03 12.60
CA CYS A 149 19.62 3.01 13.22
C CYS A 149 19.76 4.18 14.20
N PHE A 150 19.69 3.92 15.48
CA PHE A 150 19.82 4.93 16.52
C PHE A 150 21.26 5.07 17.03
N ASP A 151 22.09 4.04 16.88
CA ASP A 151 23.48 4.02 17.31
C ASP A 151 24.41 4.55 16.21
N GLU A 152 25.19 5.58 16.52
CA GLU A 152 26.17 6.15 15.58
C GLU A 152 27.32 5.20 15.23
N ASN A 153 27.58 4.22 16.09
CA ASN A 153 28.65 3.25 15.91
C ASN A 153 28.19 1.96 15.20
N GLN A 154 26.90 1.78 14.98
CA GLN A 154 26.38 0.62 14.26
C GLN A 154 26.85 0.65 12.81
N THR A 155 27.55 -0.39 12.38
CA THR A 155 27.94 -0.52 10.96
C THR A 155 26.79 -1.03 10.09
N VAL A 156 26.95 -0.93 8.78
CA VAL A 156 25.96 -1.44 7.80
C VAL A 156 25.77 -2.94 7.97
N GLU A 157 26.85 -3.67 8.20
CA GLU A 157 26.84 -5.14 8.36
C GLU A 157 26.15 -5.59 9.65
N GLN A 158 26.15 -4.73 10.67
CA GLN A 158 25.45 -4.98 11.94
C GLN A 158 23.96 -4.70 11.88
N ASN A 159 23.51 -3.97 10.87
CA ASN A 159 22.09 -3.65 10.71
C ASN A 159 21.35 -4.82 10.06
N THR A 160 20.63 -5.59 10.86
CA THR A 160 19.89 -6.78 10.40
C THR A 160 18.71 -6.46 9.48
N GLN A 161 18.20 -5.23 9.52
CA GLN A 161 17.03 -4.81 8.73
C GLN A 161 17.38 -4.61 7.26
N ILE A 162 18.64 -4.31 6.93
CA ILE A 162 19.09 -4.15 5.54
C ILE A 162 18.99 -5.48 4.78
N PRO A 163 19.58 -6.59 5.23
CA PRO A 163 19.41 -7.88 4.55
C PRO A 163 17.96 -8.38 4.55
N GLU A 164 17.14 -8.10 5.59
CA GLU A 164 15.71 -8.40 5.58
C GLU A 164 14.98 -7.65 4.46
N SER A 165 15.29 -6.36 4.28
CA SER A 165 14.71 -5.54 3.20
C SER A 165 15.11 -6.03 1.81
N LEU A 166 16.38 -6.42 1.63
CA LEU A 166 16.87 -7.03 0.38
C LEU A 166 16.15 -8.33 0.06
N ALA A 167 16.05 -9.23 1.02
CA ALA A 167 15.36 -10.51 0.85
C ALA A 167 13.87 -10.30 0.50
N LEU A 168 13.22 -9.33 1.14
CA LEU A 168 11.85 -8.95 0.81
C LEU A 168 11.72 -8.48 -0.63
N PHE A 169 12.62 -7.58 -1.07
CA PHE A 169 12.66 -7.07 -2.44
C PHE A 169 12.86 -8.20 -3.45
N GLU A 170 13.87 -9.03 -3.26
CA GLU A 170 14.20 -10.12 -4.18
C GLU A 170 13.07 -11.16 -4.31
N LYS A 171 12.35 -11.40 -3.21
CA LYS A 171 11.31 -12.42 -3.17
C LYS A 171 9.95 -11.95 -3.67
N TYR A 172 9.58 -10.70 -3.37
CA TYR A 172 8.19 -10.27 -3.54
C TYR A 172 7.98 -9.07 -4.46
N HIS A 173 9.06 -8.42 -4.96
CA HIS A 173 8.87 -7.33 -5.90
C HIS A 173 8.27 -7.84 -7.22
N GLY A 174 7.11 -7.32 -7.58
CA GLY A 174 6.33 -7.77 -8.74
C GLY A 174 5.41 -8.97 -8.49
N ALA A 175 5.33 -9.46 -7.25
CA ALA A 175 4.44 -10.56 -6.88
C ALA A 175 2.96 -10.24 -7.13
N ALA A 176 2.10 -11.27 -6.99
CA ALA A 176 0.66 -11.20 -7.21
C ALA A 176 0.28 -10.60 -8.59
N GLY A 177 1.02 -10.96 -9.64
CA GLY A 177 0.79 -10.44 -10.99
C GLY A 177 1.08 -8.94 -11.13
N GLY A 178 2.06 -8.43 -10.39
CA GLY A 178 2.49 -7.03 -10.38
C GLY A 178 1.69 -6.12 -9.45
N ARG A 179 0.77 -6.67 -8.63
CA ARG A 179 0.00 -5.88 -7.66
C ARG A 179 0.84 -5.48 -6.44
N ILE A 180 1.88 -6.25 -6.12
CA ILE A 180 2.78 -5.98 -5.00
C ILE A 180 4.08 -5.40 -5.54
N ARG A 181 4.44 -4.24 -5.01
CA ARG A 181 5.76 -3.64 -5.17
C ARG A 181 6.46 -3.60 -3.82
N ILE A 182 7.77 -3.76 -3.87
CA ILE A 182 8.62 -3.57 -2.70
C ILE A 182 9.53 -2.40 -3.00
N ASP A 183 9.54 -1.41 -2.11
CA ASP A 183 10.49 -0.32 -2.10
C ASP A 183 11.47 -0.49 -0.92
N PHE A 184 12.58 0.20 -0.96
CA PHE A 184 13.52 0.33 0.15
C PHE A 184 13.05 1.48 1.04
N SER A 185 13.20 1.38 2.36
CA SER A 185 12.77 2.46 3.23
C SER A 185 13.62 2.67 4.45
N ILE A 186 13.78 3.91 4.83
CA ILE A 186 14.13 4.32 6.18
C ILE A 186 12.88 4.90 6.83
N HIS A 187 12.74 4.70 8.15
CA HIS A 187 11.54 5.19 8.85
C HIS A 187 11.47 6.73 8.77
N ALA A 188 12.49 7.40 9.27
CA ALA A 188 12.60 8.85 9.24
C ALA A 188 14.06 9.26 9.37
N GLU A 189 14.38 10.52 9.06
CA GLU A 189 15.73 11.07 9.21
C GLU A 189 16.24 11.01 10.66
N TYR A 190 15.34 11.19 11.64
CA TYR A 190 15.69 11.18 13.07
C TYR A 190 15.76 9.76 13.66
N THR A 191 15.35 8.73 12.93
CA THR A 191 15.41 7.32 13.36
C THR A 191 16.51 6.54 12.65
N CYS A 192 17.29 7.17 11.77
CA CYS A 192 18.34 6.50 11.01
C CYS A 192 19.56 7.40 10.83
N LYS A 193 20.72 6.93 11.25
CA LYS A 193 21.97 7.68 11.13
C LYS A 193 22.39 7.83 9.67
N SER A 194 22.99 8.97 9.35
CA SER A 194 23.30 9.40 7.98
C SER A 194 24.19 8.42 7.19
N HIS A 195 25.14 7.76 7.86
CA HIS A 195 26.02 6.78 7.20
C HIS A 195 25.25 5.54 6.72
N ILE A 196 24.26 5.07 7.51
CA ILE A 196 23.36 3.98 7.13
C ILE A 196 22.44 4.43 6.02
N VAL A 197 21.84 5.64 6.13
CA VAL A 197 20.99 6.20 5.06
C VAL A 197 21.74 6.24 3.74
N LYS A 198 22.99 6.73 3.74
CA LYS A 198 23.82 6.82 2.53
C LYS A 198 24.08 5.44 1.93
N ALA A 199 24.60 4.51 2.74
CA ALA A 199 24.93 3.17 2.26
C ALA A 199 23.68 2.42 1.71
N TYR A 200 22.56 2.54 2.42
CA TYR A 200 21.31 1.90 2.03
C TYR A 200 20.70 2.54 0.76
N SER A 201 20.86 3.86 0.60
CA SER A 201 20.45 4.55 -0.64
C SER A 201 21.29 4.15 -1.84
N ASP A 202 22.59 3.94 -1.64
CA ASP A 202 23.48 3.44 -2.71
C ASP A 202 23.09 2.01 -3.12
N LEU A 203 22.81 1.15 -2.15
CA LEU A 203 22.30 -0.20 -2.39
C LEU A 203 20.94 -0.20 -3.12
N CYS A 204 20.02 0.67 -2.72
CA CYS A 204 18.74 0.83 -3.39
C CYS A 204 18.93 1.21 -4.87
N ARG A 205 19.83 2.12 -5.16
CA ARG A 205 20.16 2.55 -6.53
C ARG A 205 20.76 1.41 -7.34
N GLU A 206 21.68 0.64 -6.75
CA GLU A 206 22.29 -0.54 -7.39
C GLU A 206 21.22 -1.57 -7.77
N LYS A 207 20.23 -1.80 -6.93
CA LYS A 207 19.12 -2.73 -7.18
C LYS A 207 18.04 -2.16 -8.12
N GLY A 208 18.15 -0.91 -8.56
CA GLY A 208 17.12 -0.24 -9.36
C GLY A 208 15.82 0.01 -8.62
N GLY A 209 15.87 0.03 -7.30
CA GLY A 209 14.74 0.27 -6.42
C GLY A 209 14.40 1.75 -6.23
N ARG A 210 13.43 2.02 -5.38
CA ARG A 210 13.05 3.37 -4.94
C ARG A 210 13.13 3.46 -3.44
N MET A 211 13.47 4.65 -2.95
CA MET A 211 13.47 4.94 -1.53
C MET A 211 12.13 5.51 -1.10
N HIS A 212 11.62 5.01 0.01
CA HIS A 212 10.45 5.51 0.72
C HIS A 212 10.91 6.04 2.10
N ILE A 213 10.46 7.22 2.44
CA ILE A 213 10.69 7.88 3.74
C ILE A 213 9.46 8.71 4.10
N HIS A 214 9.21 8.85 5.35
CA HIS A 214 8.17 9.76 5.85
C HIS A 214 8.65 10.70 6.95
#